data_89b5e2d24cc33da1576dad8845dc81a5
#
_entry.id   89b5e2d24cc33da1576dad8845dc81a5
#
_cell.length_a   1.000
_cell.length_b   1.000
_cell.length_c   1.000
_cell.angle_alpha   90.00
_cell.angle_beta   90.00
_cell.angle_gamma   90.00
#
_symmetry.space_group_name_H-M   'P 1'
#
loop_
_entity.id
_entity.type
_entity.pdbx_description
1 polymer ?
#
loop_
_entity_poly.entity_id
_entity_poly.type
_entity_poly.pdbx_seq_one_letter_code
_entity_poly.pdbx_strand_id
1 'polypeptide(L)'
;KYLEFYKKFIKKLKEGNQFELKPQNNFIGRYNPRLSTIENGFIDWSLQPYDLLNFINAFEDPYPGASTYLNNGNFGKLFIKKVQLHGGDSSNHPFMSGLVSRHDKDWIVVSTTGKHMLLIENIINESGENIISKIKSGDRFFTPQDKIDDSNKNKVVFTSKGIKNK
;
A
#
# COMPACT_ATOMS: atom_id res chain seq x y z
N LYS A 1 -13.76 12.38 18.07
CA LYS A 1 -12.61 12.99 18.81
C LYS A 1 -11.96 14.14 18.02
N TYR A 2 -11.50 13.92 16.78
CA TYR A 2 -10.87 14.97 15.94
C TYR A 2 -11.84 16.10 15.57
N LEU A 3 -13.08 15.79 15.18
CA LEU A 3 -14.07 16.79 14.79
C LEU A 3 -14.39 17.77 15.94
N GLU A 4 -14.47 17.28 17.16
CA GLU A 4 -14.70 18.14 18.34
C GLU A 4 -13.50 19.03 18.64
N PHE A 5 -12.28 18.49 18.49
CA PHE A 5 -11.06 19.27 18.60
C PHE A 5 -11.06 20.43 17.58
N TYR A 6 -11.33 20.15 16.31
CA TYR A 6 -11.38 21.16 15.26
C TYR A 6 -12.46 22.23 15.54
N LYS A 7 -13.65 21.82 15.97
CA LYS A 7 -14.71 22.79 16.32
C LYS A 7 -14.26 23.74 17.45
N LYS A 8 -13.65 23.20 18.51
CA LYS A 8 -13.12 24.00 19.62
C LYS A 8 -12.00 24.94 19.17
N PHE A 9 -11.10 24.45 18.32
CA PHE A 9 -10.00 25.27 17.78
C PHE A 9 -10.51 26.43 16.93
N ILE A 10 -11.43 26.15 15.99
CA ILE A 10 -12.04 27.18 15.13
C ILE A 10 -12.80 28.20 15.97
N LYS A 11 -13.53 27.76 17.01
CA LYS A 11 -14.24 28.68 17.91
C LYS A 11 -13.25 29.65 18.59
N LYS A 12 -12.16 29.16 19.16
CA LYS A 12 -11.12 29.99 19.78
C LYS A 12 -10.48 30.98 18.80
N LEU A 13 -10.24 30.57 17.55
CA LEU A 13 -9.75 31.48 16.51
C LEU A 13 -10.73 32.60 16.21
N LYS A 14 -12.03 32.30 16.11
CA LYS A 14 -13.08 33.30 15.88
C LYS A 14 -13.23 34.28 17.06
N GLU A 15 -12.94 33.84 18.28
CA GLU A 15 -12.95 34.65 19.50
C GLU A 15 -11.68 35.54 19.62
N GLY A 16 -10.77 35.51 18.62
CA GLY A 16 -9.57 36.33 18.59
C GLY A 16 -8.44 35.82 19.50
N ASN A 17 -8.53 34.56 20.00
CA ASN A 17 -7.45 34.01 20.80
C ASN A 17 -6.16 33.87 19.98
N GLN A 18 -5.09 34.39 20.51
CA GLN A 18 -3.74 34.17 19.96
C GLN A 18 -3.15 32.89 20.52
N PHE A 19 -2.58 32.05 19.64
CA PHE A 19 -1.89 30.82 20.02
C PHE A 19 -0.38 31.04 19.97
N GLU A 20 0.30 30.61 21.02
CA GLU A 20 1.77 30.59 21.02
C GLU A 20 2.23 29.55 20.00
N LEU A 21 2.89 29.99 18.94
CA LEU A 21 3.48 29.11 17.94
C LEU A 21 4.86 28.66 18.40
N LYS A 22 5.03 27.36 18.61
CA LYS A 22 6.35 26.80 18.93
C LYS A 22 7.03 26.37 17.62
N PRO A 23 8.24 26.83 17.35
CA PRO A 23 8.99 26.38 16.18
C PRO A 23 9.24 24.88 16.29
N GLN A 24 9.07 24.17 15.17
CA GLN A 24 9.40 22.75 15.11
C GLN A 24 10.92 22.59 15.24
N ASN A 25 11.35 21.65 16.08
CA ASN A 25 12.76 21.35 16.20
C ASN A 25 13.23 20.60 14.92
N ASN A 26 14.01 21.30 14.09
CA ASN A 26 14.51 20.76 12.83
C ASN A 26 15.44 19.56 13.01
N PHE A 27 16.01 19.37 14.21
CA PHE A 27 16.92 18.25 14.50
C PHE A 27 16.23 16.89 14.55
N ILE A 28 14.94 16.86 14.85
CA ILE A 28 14.13 15.62 14.91
C ILE A 28 13.14 15.52 13.74
N GLY A 29 13.14 16.49 12.86
CA GLY A 29 12.31 16.48 11.66
C GLY A 29 12.79 15.42 10.67
N ARG A 30 11.87 14.60 10.16
CA ARG A 30 12.15 13.69 9.05
C ARG A 30 11.45 14.18 7.80
N TYR A 31 12.16 14.13 6.69
CA TYR A 31 11.53 14.34 5.40
C TYR A 31 10.79 13.06 5.00
N ASN A 32 9.49 13.15 4.87
CA ASN A 32 8.67 12.07 4.33
C ASN A 32 8.19 12.49 2.93
N PRO A 33 8.66 11.82 1.87
CA PRO A 33 8.21 12.15 0.52
C PRO A 33 6.72 11.82 0.37
N ARG A 34 6.00 12.66 -0.34
CA ARG A 34 4.65 12.29 -0.80
C ARG A 34 4.80 11.32 -1.96
N LEU A 35 4.22 10.14 -1.82
CA LEU A 35 4.27 9.11 -2.85
C LEU A 35 3.12 9.28 -3.86
N SER A 36 3.38 8.86 -5.10
CA SER A 36 2.37 8.68 -6.14
C SER A 36 2.06 7.20 -6.28
N THR A 37 0.79 6.82 -6.26
CA THR A 37 0.39 5.42 -6.44
C THR A 37 0.86 4.86 -7.77
N ILE A 38 0.85 5.67 -8.83
CA ILE A 38 1.24 5.24 -10.17
C ILE A 38 2.75 4.95 -10.24
N GLU A 39 3.57 5.82 -9.64
CA GLU A 39 5.02 5.76 -9.74
C GLU A 39 5.67 4.90 -8.65
N ASN A 40 5.12 4.97 -7.42
CA ASN A 40 5.76 4.41 -6.23
C ASN A 40 4.99 3.23 -5.61
N GLY A 41 3.82 2.88 -6.13
CA GLY A 41 2.92 1.91 -5.51
C GLY A 41 3.22 0.44 -5.84
N PHE A 42 4.39 0.09 -6.36
CA PHE A 42 4.74 -1.29 -6.72
C PHE A 42 5.17 -2.09 -5.50
N ILE A 43 4.52 -3.24 -5.30
CA ILE A 43 4.78 -4.13 -4.15
C ILE A 43 6.12 -4.85 -4.35
N ASP A 44 7.01 -4.71 -3.38
CA ASP A 44 8.19 -5.56 -3.26
C ASP A 44 7.86 -6.77 -2.37
N TRP A 45 7.65 -7.92 -2.98
CA TRP A 45 7.30 -9.15 -2.29
C TRP A 45 8.42 -9.73 -1.43
N SER A 46 9.63 -9.17 -1.47
CA SER A 46 10.73 -9.55 -0.58
C SER A 46 10.63 -8.95 0.82
N LEU A 47 9.75 -7.96 1.02
CA LEU A 47 9.54 -7.32 2.31
C LEU A 47 8.94 -8.25 3.36
N GLN A 48 9.14 -7.91 4.63
CA GLN A 48 8.54 -8.60 5.75
C GLN A 48 7.01 -8.39 5.78
N PRO A 49 6.23 -9.33 6.33
CA PRO A 49 4.77 -9.29 6.25
C PRO A 49 4.13 -8.01 6.82
N TYR A 50 4.68 -7.45 7.89
CA TYR A 50 4.19 -6.18 8.46
C TYR A 50 4.49 -4.98 7.56
N ASP A 51 5.65 -4.99 6.88
CA ASP A 51 6.01 -3.93 5.95
C ASP A 51 5.14 -4.01 4.69
N LEU A 52 4.87 -5.23 4.19
CA LEU A 52 3.92 -5.46 3.10
C LEU A 52 2.51 -4.97 3.45
N LEU A 53 2.00 -5.32 4.64
CA LEU A 53 0.70 -4.86 5.12
C LEU A 53 0.63 -3.33 5.14
N ASN A 54 1.62 -2.69 5.77
CA ASN A 54 1.68 -1.23 5.89
C ASN A 54 1.80 -0.56 4.52
N PHE A 55 2.61 -1.12 3.63
CA PHE A 55 2.77 -0.62 2.27
C PHE A 55 1.47 -0.69 1.48
N ILE A 56 0.79 -1.84 1.47
CA ILE A 56 -0.45 -2.02 0.72
C ILE A 56 -1.54 -1.09 1.27
N ASN A 57 -1.68 -1.00 2.60
CA ASN A 57 -2.66 -0.12 3.24
C ASN A 57 -2.40 1.36 2.97
N ALA A 58 -1.14 1.78 2.76
CA ALA A 58 -0.82 3.16 2.40
C ALA A 58 -1.37 3.58 1.02
N PHE A 59 -1.65 2.62 0.15
CA PHE A 59 -2.21 2.83 -1.18
C PHE A 59 -3.68 2.40 -1.32
N GLU A 60 -4.33 2.06 -0.20
CA GLU A 60 -5.77 1.75 -0.17
C GLU A 60 -6.62 3.01 -0.37
N ASP A 61 -7.94 2.84 -0.34
CA ASP A 61 -8.88 3.95 -0.59
C ASP A 61 -8.48 5.26 0.12
N PRO A 62 -8.52 6.39 -0.59
CA PRO A 62 -9.13 6.64 -1.91
C PRO A 62 -8.20 6.38 -3.11
N TYR A 63 -7.07 5.71 -2.91
CA TYR A 63 -6.12 5.41 -3.98
C TYR A 63 -6.49 4.10 -4.72
N PRO A 64 -5.93 3.86 -5.92
CA PRO A 64 -6.24 2.66 -6.71
C PRO A 64 -5.88 1.33 -6.05
N GLY A 65 -4.93 1.30 -5.13
CA GLY A 65 -4.34 0.12 -4.51
C GLY A 65 -2.85 -0.04 -4.83
N ALA A 66 -2.18 -0.93 -4.11
CA ALA A 66 -0.77 -1.25 -4.37
C ALA A 66 -0.65 -2.18 -5.59
N SER A 67 0.32 -1.90 -6.45
CA SER A 67 0.47 -2.50 -7.78
C SER A 67 1.34 -3.74 -7.79
N THR A 68 0.94 -4.76 -8.54
CA THR A 68 1.69 -6.00 -8.75
C THR A 68 1.24 -6.70 -10.04
N TYR A 69 1.81 -7.87 -10.33
CA TYR A 69 1.45 -8.73 -11.44
C TYR A 69 1.22 -10.16 -10.96
N LEU A 70 0.54 -10.97 -11.77
CA LEU A 70 0.31 -12.39 -11.52
C LEU A 70 0.99 -13.21 -12.62
N ASN A 71 1.66 -14.30 -12.27
CA ASN A 71 2.37 -15.17 -13.21
C ASN A 71 1.43 -15.99 -14.11
N ASN A 72 0.17 -16.11 -13.74
CA ASN A 72 -0.83 -16.85 -14.47
C ASN A 72 -1.91 -15.90 -15.01
N GLY A 73 -2.25 -16.05 -16.28
CA GLY A 73 -3.25 -15.22 -16.94
C GLY A 73 -2.73 -13.85 -17.44
N ASN A 74 -3.44 -13.33 -18.43
CA ASN A 74 -3.15 -12.02 -19.02
C ASN A 74 -3.95 -10.89 -18.33
N PHE A 75 -3.82 -10.78 -17.01
CA PHE A 75 -4.58 -9.79 -16.25
C PHE A 75 -3.96 -8.38 -16.28
N GLY A 76 -2.75 -8.24 -16.82
CA GLY A 76 -2.02 -6.98 -16.78
C GLY A 76 -1.58 -6.60 -15.37
N LYS A 77 -1.51 -5.30 -15.12
CA LYS A 77 -1.22 -4.76 -13.79
C LYS A 77 -2.43 -4.91 -12.88
N LEU A 78 -2.17 -5.38 -11.67
CA LEU A 78 -3.17 -5.60 -10.64
C LEU A 78 -2.98 -4.62 -9.49
N PHE A 79 -4.07 -4.30 -8.82
CA PHE A 79 -4.09 -3.44 -7.65
C PHE A 79 -4.67 -4.20 -6.46
N ILE A 80 -3.88 -4.34 -5.41
CA ILE A 80 -4.27 -5.03 -4.17
C ILE A 80 -4.79 -4.03 -3.16
N LYS A 81 -5.92 -4.37 -2.54
CA LYS A 81 -6.58 -3.65 -1.45
C LYS A 81 -7.10 -4.63 -0.41
N LYS A 82 -7.50 -4.12 0.76
CA LYS A 82 -8.11 -4.91 1.85
C LYS A 82 -7.29 -6.13 2.22
N VAL A 83 -6.16 -5.86 2.83
CA VAL A 83 -5.25 -6.90 3.31
C VAL A 83 -5.21 -6.94 4.82
N GLN A 84 -5.01 -8.14 5.36
CA GLN A 84 -4.76 -8.35 6.78
C GLN A 84 -3.75 -9.46 6.98
N LEU A 85 -3.07 -9.44 8.14
CA LEU A 85 -2.17 -10.52 8.51
C LEU A 85 -2.98 -11.78 8.84
N HIS A 86 -2.45 -12.92 8.41
CA HIS A 86 -3.06 -14.23 8.62
C HIS A 86 -2.01 -15.27 9.01
N GLY A 87 -2.37 -16.18 9.92
CA GLY A 87 -1.47 -17.20 10.42
C GLY A 87 -0.39 -16.62 11.35
N GLY A 88 0.75 -17.30 11.43
CA GLY A 88 1.88 -16.92 12.30
C GLY A 88 2.50 -18.09 13.03
N ASP A 89 1.98 -19.31 12.82
CA ASP A 89 2.39 -20.53 13.52
C ASP A 89 3.74 -21.07 13.03
N SER A 90 4.07 -20.82 11.75
CA SER A 90 5.31 -21.27 11.14
C SER A 90 5.87 -20.25 10.16
N SER A 91 7.20 -20.23 10.03
CA SER A 91 7.87 -19.39 9.03
C SER A 91 7.78 -20.00 7.64
N ASN A 92 7.50 -19.16 6.64
CA ASN A 92 7.58 -19.54 5.24
C ASN A 92 9.02 -19.37 4.74
N HIS A 93 9.45 -20.27 3.85
CA HIS A 93 10.70 -20.07 3.14
C HIS A 93 10.60 -18.84 2.22
N PRO A 94 11.63 -18.00 2.09
CA PRO A 94 11.59 -16.80 1.24
C PRO A 94 11.15 -17.07 -0.20
N PHE A 95 11.47 -18.25 -0.74
CA PHE A 95 11.00 -18.68 -2.06
C PHE A 95 9.47 -18.71 -2.19
N MET A 96 8.74 -18.86 -1.08
CA MET A 96 7.27 -18.90 -1.08
C MET A 96 6.62 -17.52 -1.20
N SER A 97 7.42 -16.45 -1.12
CA SER A 97 6.88 -15.09 -1.17
C SER A 97 6.09 -14.82 -2.46
N GLY A 98 4.93 -14.22 -2.30
CA GLY A 98 3.99 -13.97 -3.39
C GLY A 98 3.16 -15.18 -3.84
N LEU A 99 3.45 -16.40 -3.33
CA LEU A 99 2.70 -17.60 -3.71
C LEU A 99 1.31 -17.63 -3.06
N VAL A 100 0.28 -17.84 -3.85
CA VAL A 100 -1.08 -18.08 -3.37
C VAL A 100 -1.15 -19.47 -2.76
N SER A 101 -1.21 -19.57 -1.44
CA SER A 101 -1.24 -20.84 -0.70
C SER A 101 -2.65 -21.39 -0.53
N ARG A 102 -3.66 -20.53 -0.45
CA ARG A 102 -5.08 -20.88 -0.37
C ARG A 102 -5.93 -19.86 -1.11
N HIS A 103 -7.08 -20.31 -1.59
CA HIS A 103 -8.05 -19.42 -2.24
C HIS A 103 -9.48 -19.84 -1.94
N ASP A 104 -10.36 -18.86 -1.97
CA ASP A 104 -11.81 -19.02 -2.03
C ASP A 104 -12.34 -18.03 -3.08
N LYS A 105 -13.63 -18.00 -3.29
CA LYS A 105 -14.21 -17.05 -4.27
C LYS A 105 -14.09 -15.59 -3.86
N ASP A 106 -14.00 -15.30 -2.55
CA ASP A 106 -14.04 -13.96 -1.98
C ASP A 106 -12.70 -13.52 -1.32
N TRP A 107 -11.74 -14.44 -1.19
CA TRP A 107 -10.43 -14.15 -0.59
C TRP A 107 -9.34 -15.12 -1.07
N ILE A 108 -8.11 -14.68 -0.92
CA ILE A 108 -6.92 -15.52 -1.10
C ILE A 108 -5.96 -15.33 0.08
N VAL A 109 -5.13 -16.34 0.32
CA VAL A 109 -4.01 -16.25 1.27
C VAL A 109 -2.70 -16.36 0.50
N VAL A 110 -1.86 -15.36 0.66
CA VAL A 110 -0.57 -15.23 -0.02
C VAL A 110 0.58 -15.38 0.98
N SER A 111 1.51 -16.26 0.69
CA SER A 111 2.71 -16.46 1.50
C SER A 111 3.65 -15.26 1.39
N THR A 112 4.33 -14.95 2.49
CA THR A 112 5.35 -13.89 2.58
C THR A 112 6.70 -14.48 3.03
N THR A 113 7.70 -13.64 3.19
CA THR A 113 9.04 -14.04 3.66
C THR A 113 9.12 -14.39 5.15
N GLY A 114 8.07 -14.13 5.93
CA GLY A 114 8.08 -14.30 7.38
C GLY A 114 7.10 -15.34 7.89
N LYS A 115 6.73 -15.21 9.16
CA LYS A 115 5.78 -16.12 9.82
C LYS A 115 4.32 -15.89 9.39
N HIS A 116 3.94 -14.64 9.17
CA HIS A 116 2.59 -14.30 8.76
C HIS A 116 2.44 -14.36 7.25
N MET A 117 1.25 -14.73 6.81
CA MET A 117 0.78 -14.60 5.43
C MET A 117 -0.11 -13.37 5.31
N LEU A 118 -0.47 -13.00 4.09
CA LEU A 118 -1.47 -11.98 3.83
C LEU A 118 -2.77 -12.62 3.37
N LEU A 119 -3.86 -12.33 4.05
CA LEU A 119 -5.20 -12.57 3.56
C LEU A 119 -5.64 -11.33 2.78
N ILE A 120 -6.05 -11.53 1.53
CA ILE A 120 -6.41 -10.48 0.59
C ILE A 120 -7.84 -10.69 0.15
N GLU A 121 -8.68 -9.65 0.25
CA GLU A 121 -10.12 -9.71 -0.05
C GLU A 121 -10.51 -8.89 -1.29
N ASN A 122 -9.60 -8.07 -1.82
CA ASN A 122 -9.91 -7.26 -2.99
C ASN A 122 -8.70 -7.09 -3.91
N ILE A 123 -8.84 -7.54 -5.15
CA ILE A 123 -7.83 -7.40 -6.22
C ILE A 123 -8.54 -6.94 -7.48
N ILE A 124 -8.18 -5.78 -7.97
CA ILE A 124 -8.75 -5.21 -9.18
C ILE A 124 -7.71 -5.12 -10.31
N ASN A 125 -8.15 -5.33 -11.52
CA ASN A 125 -7.34 -5.09 -12.72
C ASN A 125 -7.43 -3.62 -13.19
N GLU A 126 -6.72 -3.28 -14.27
CA GLU A 126 -6.73 -1.92 -14.83
C GLU A 126 -8.10 -1.47 -15.35
N SER A 127 -9.02 -2.39 -15.67
CA SER A 127 -10.39 -2.08 -16.04
C SER A 127 -11.35 -1.92 -14.85
N GLY A 128 -10.85 -2.07 -13.61
CA GLY A 128 -11.64 -1.96 -12.38
C GLY A 128 -12.42 -3.22 -12.01
N GLU A 129 -12.21 -4.33 -12.71
CA GLU A 129 -12.86 -5.60 -12.42
C GLU A 129 -12.17 -6.29 -11.24
N ASN A 130 -12.94 -6.79 -10.26
CA ASN A 130 -12.41 -7.65 -9.20
C ASN A 130 -12.15 -9.05 -9.77
N ILE A 131 -10.89 -9.49 -9.71
CA ILE A 131 -10.45 -10.76 -10.29
C ILE A 131 -10.17 -11.85 -9.25
N ILE A 132 -10.46 -11.61 -7.98
CA ILE A 132 -10.07 -12.50 -6.89
C ILE A 132 -10.55 -13.95 -7.10
N SER A 133 -11.75 -14.13 -7.61
CA SER A 133 -12.34 -15.45 -7.91
C SER A 133 -11.65 -16.20 -9.07
N LYS A 134 -10.82 -15.51 -9.85
CA LYS A 134 -10.06 -16.08 -10.98
C LYS A 134 -8.66 -16.58 -10.56
N ILE A 135 -8.21 -16.19 -9.37
CA ILE A 135 -6.89 -16.54 -8.82
C ILE A 135 -6.98 -17.87 -8.07
N LYS A 136 -5.98 -18.73 -8.26
CA LYS A 136 -5.98 -20.08 -7.69
C LYS A 136 -4.73 -20.34 -6.85
N SER A 137 -4.81 -21.32 -5.96
CA SER A 137 -3.63 -21.83 -5.26
C SER A 137 -2.58 -22.31 -6.25
N GLY A 138 -1.33 -21.91 -6.03
CA GLY A 138 -0.21 -22.13 -6.93
C GLY A 138 0.11 -20.95 -7.85
N ASP A 139 -0.81 -20.01 -8.06
CA ASP A 139 -0.50 -18.75 -8.72
C ASP A 139 0.48 -17.94 -7.88
N ARG A 140 1.26 -17.06 -8.51
CA ARG A 140 2.27 -16.26 -7.81
C ARG A 140 2.19 -14.80 -8.22
N PHE A 141 2.08 -13.94 -7.24
CA PHE A 141 2.30 -12.52 -7.40
C PHE A 141 3.79 -12.22 -7.52
N PHE A 142 4.11 -11.30 -8.40
CA PHE A 142 5.47 -10.78 -8.57
C PHE A 142 5.42 -9.33 -9.06
N THR A 143 6.49 -8.62 -8.84
CA THR A 143 6.73 -7.31 -9.45
C THR A 143 8.06 -7.37 -10.18
N PRO A 144 8.11 -7.03 -11.48
CA PRO A 144 9.37 -6.95 -12.21
C PRO A 144 10.36 -6.01 -11.52
N GLN A 145 11.63 -6.39 -11.45
CA GLN A 145 12.65 -5.65 -10.71
C GLN A 145 12.85 -4.23 -11.23
N ASP A 146 12.74 -4.02 -12.55
CA ASP A 146 12.80 -2.69 -13.15
C ASP A 146 11.72 -1.75 -12.61
N LYS A 147 10.50 -2.26 -12.34
CA LYS A 147 9.40 -1.48 -11.75
C LYS A 147 9.67 -1.10 -10.31
N ILE A 148 10.25 -2.02 -9.53
CA ILE A 148 10.67 -1.76 -8.14
C ILE A 148 11.78 -0.70 -8.13
N ASP A 149 12.79 -0.87 -8.97
CA ASP A 149 13.93 0.04 -9.08
C ASP A 149 13.49 1.44 -9.51
N ASP A 150 12.61 1.54 -10.49
CA ASP A 150 12.06 2.81 -10.96
C ASP A 150 11.21 3.49 -9.86
N SER A 151 10.40 2.71 -9.14
CA SER A 151 9.58 3.24 -8.05
C SER A 151 10.42 3.84 -6.93
N ASN A 152 11.57 3.24 -6.63
CA ASN A 152 12.52 3.73 -5.62
C ASN A 152 13.31 4.96 -6.07
N LYS A 153 13.60 5.09 -7.37
CA LYS A 153 14.36 6.21 -7.94
C LYS A 153 13.49 7.42 -8.25
N ASN A 154 12.21 7.21 -8.58
CA ASN A 154 11.33 8.27 -9.04
C ASN A 154 10.89 9.16 -7.88
N LYS A 155 11.39 10.40 -7.88
CA LYS A 155 10.94 11.45 -6.98
C LYS A 155 9.78 12.21 -7.61
N VAL A 156 8.58 12.00 -7.11
CA VAL A 156 7.41 12.75 -7.56
C VAL A 156 7.39 14.13 -6.91
N VAL A 157 7.29 15.19 -7.70
CA VAL A 157 7.20 16.56 -7.22
C VAL A 157 5.76 17.05 -7.33
N PHE A 158 5.14 17.35 -6.19
CA PHE A 158 3.80 17.91 -6.12
C PHE A 158 3.87 19.44 -6.08
N THR A 159 3.02 20.08 -6.86
CA THR A 159 2.85 21.54 -6.87
C THR A 159 1.40 21.89 -6.57
N SER A 160 1.08 23.16 -6.38
CA SER A 160 -0.31 23.63 -6.23
C SER A 160 -1.19 23.35 -7.45
N LYS A 161 -0.58 23.04 -8.59
CA LYS A 161 -1.27 22.66 -9.85
C LYS A 161 -1.32 21.15 -10.10
N GLY A 162 -0.88 20.32 -9.13
CA GLY A 162 -0.80 18.88 -9.25
C GLY A 162 0.64 18.37 -9.37
N ILE A 163 0.80 17.18 -9.95
CA ILE A 163 2.12 16.57 -10.14
C ILE A 163 2.86 17.33 -11.25
N LYS A 164 4.11 17.71 -10.96
CA LYS A 164 4.97 18.29 -11.98
C LYS A 164 5.39 17.15 -12.93
N ASN A 165 4.91 17.19 -14.15
CA ASN A 165 5.41 16.31 -15.20
C ASN A 165 6.89 16.58 -15.43
N LYS A 166 7.66 15.50 -15.66
CA LYS A 166 9.08 15.57 -15.99
C LYS A 166 9.31 16.23 -17.35
#